data_c0f5134fb4596b1be27de1a375b0b2ee
#
_entry.id   c0f5134fb4596b1be27de1a375b0b2ee
#
_cell.length_a   1.000
_cell.length_b   1.000
_cell.length_c   1.000
_cell.angle_alpha   90.00
_cell.angle_beta   90.00
_cell.angle_gamma   90.00
#
_symmetry.space_group_name_H-M   'P 1'
#
loop_
_entity.id
_entity.type
_entity.pdbx_description
1 polymer ?
#
loop_
_entity_poly.entity_id
_entity_poly.type
_entity_poly.pdbx_seq_one_letter_code
_entity_poly.pdbx_strand_id
1 'polypeptide(L)'
;MIEPKCARCPDRPCSRGLPEGSPLPGFCPIQNYKSLIDEVVKEYRGPAVRDFYLAAALTEKNGYDARAAREEGRTVPIRPRIRELAEFARAIGARRLGLAFCSGLHDEAGRAAAILEKHGLEIVSVICSCGAVDKTEAGVPAEHKIREPGAFEAACNPLVQAEILNRLEPSFNILVGLCVGHDMLFTSRSKAPVTTLIVKDRLTGHNPVASLYSRYYRDIV
;
A
#
# COMPACT_ATOMS: atom_id res chain seq x y z
N MET A 1 -17.18 16.70 18.17
CA MET A 1 -16.54 16.68 16.82
C MET A 1 -17.40 15.80 15.93
N ILE A 2 -17.77 16.27 14.71
CA ILE A 2 -18.63 15.49 13.80
C ILE A 2 -17.78 14.48 13.03
N GLU A 3 -18.14 13.20 13.09
CA GLU A 3 -17.40 12.12 12.43
C GLU A 3 -17.60 12.16 10.90
N PRO A 4 -16.51 12.12 10.10
CA PRO A 4 -16.59 12.03 8.64
C PRO A 4 -17.18 10.69 8.17
N LYS A 5 -18.04 10.73 7.14
CA LYS A 5 -18.64 9.55 6.50
C LYS A 5 -18.49 9.61 4.97
N CYS A 6 -17.29 9.97 4.50
CA CYS A 6 -17.00 10.17 3.07
C CYS A 6 -17.31 8.97 2.19
N ALA A 7 -17.12 7.74 2.69
CA ALA A 7 -17.46 6.52 1.97
C ALA A 7 -18.97 6.38 1.65
N ARG A 8 -19.83 7.15 2.34
CA ARG A 8 -21.29 7.18 2.13
C ARG A 8 -21.77 8.46 1.43
N CYS A 9 -20.82 9.29 0.94
CA CYS A 9 -21.16 10.53 0.25
C CYS A 9 -21.69 10.24 -1.17
N PRO A 10 -22.94 10.60 -1.51
CA PRO A 10 -23.52 10.26 -2.81
C PRO A 10 -22.89 11.05 -3.96
N ASP A 11 -22.60 12.33 -3.76
CA ASP A 11 -22.25 13.25 -4.85
C ASP A 11 -20.75 13.51 -4.99
N ARG A 12 -19.96 13.29 -3.94
CA ARG A 12 -18.52 13.54 -3.89
C ARG A 12 -18.11 14.89 -4.51
N PRO A 13 -18.70 16.03 -4.04
CA PRO A 13 -18.47 17.34 -4.65
C PRO A 13 -17.01 17.77 -4.59
N CYS A 14 -16.26 17.30 -3.57
CA CYS A 14 -14.82 17.57 -3.43
C CYS A 14 -13.96 17.09 -4.61
N SER A 15 -14.41 16.11 -5.39
CA SER A 15 -13.67 15.59 -6.54
C SER A 15 -13.91 16.35 -7.85
N ARG A 16 -14.88 17.28 -7.86
CA ARG A 16 -15.28 18.02 -9.07
C ARG A 16 -15.06 19.52 -8.98
N GLY A 17 -14.44 19.99 -7.89
CA GLY A 17 -14.43 21.39 -7.52
C GLY A 17 -15.73 21.79 -6.79
N LEU A 18 -15.62 22.74 -5.89
CA LEU A 18 -16.74 23.25 -5.09
C LEU A 18 -17.04 24.68 -5.51
N PRO A 19 -18.10 24.91 -6.29
CA PRO A 19 -18.64 26.26 -6.45
C PRO A 19 -19.03 26.84 -5.09
N GLU A 20 -18.87 28.14 -4.92
CA GLU A 20 -19.26 28.83 -3.70
C GLU A 20 -20.76 28.61 -3.41
N GLY A 21 -21.09 28.28 -2.15
CA GLY A 21 -22.48 27.96 -1.77
C GLY A 21 -22.95 26.57 -2.10
N SER A 22 -22.10 25.67 -2.60
CA SER A 22 -22.48 24.27 -2.84
C SER A 22 -22.96 23.60 -1.56
N PRO A 23 -24.12 22.89 -1.58
CA PRO A 23 -24.60 22.16 -0.41
C PRO A 23 -23.66 21.01 -0.08
N LEU A 24 -23.27 20.92 1.19
CA LEU A 24 -22.40 19.87 1.71
C LEU A 24 -23.18 19.00 2.70
N PRO A 25 -22.98 17.67 2.69
CA PRO A 25 -23.54 16.82 3.73
C PRO A 25 -23.05 17.23 5.13
N GLY A 26 -23.92 17.18 6.14
CA GLY A 26 -23.56 17.59 7.51
C GLY A 26 -22.32 16.91 8.10
N PHE A 27 -21.96 15.73 7.61
CA PHE A 27 -20.75 14.97 7.97
C PHE A 27 -19.50 15.34 7.12
N CYS A 28 -19.59 16.32 6.22
CA CYS A 28 -18.50 16.62 5.28
C CYS A 28 -17.28 17.23 5.98
N PRO A 29 -16.06 16.69 5.79
CA PRO A 29 -14.84 17.26 6.37
C PRO A 29 -14.56 18.70 5.91
N ILE A 30 -14.90 19.07 4.68
CA ILE A 30 -14.69 20.42 4.16
C ILE A 30 -15.36 21.47 5.05
N GLN A 31 -16.55 21.16 5.57
CA GLN A 31 -17.29 22.03 6.46
C GLN A 31 -16.81 21.92 7.92
N ASN A 32 -16.60 20.68 8.40
CA ASN A 32 -16.38 20.42 9.84
C ASN A 32 -14.91 20.51 10.26
N TYR A 33 -13.97 20.46 9.30
CA TYR A 33 -12.52 20.46 9.56
C TYR A 33 -11.78 21.51 8.71
N LYS A 34 -12.48 22.59 8.32
CA LYS A 34 -11.93 23.60 7.40
C LYS A 34 -10.58 24.15 7.87
N SER A 35 -10.47 24.58 9.12
CA SER A 35 -9.23 25.15 9.66
C SER A 35 -8.07 24.16 9.62
N LEU A 36 -8.31 22.88 9.97
CA LEU A 36 -7.31 21.81 9.89
C LEU A 36 -6.86 21.57 8.44
N ILE A 37 -7.80 21.55 7.50
CA ILE A 37 -7.49 21.40 6.07
C ILE A 37 -6.64 22.56 5.58
N ASP A 38 -7.02 23.79 5.89
CA ASP A 38 -6.30 25.01 5.48
C ASP A 38 -4.88 25.06 6.08
N GLU A 39 -4.66 24.48 7.25
CA GLU A 39 -3.36 24.36 7.90
C GLU A 39 -2.50 23.29 7.21
N VAL A 40 -2.99 22.05 7.14
CA VAL A 40 -2.24 20.89 6.64
C VAL A 40 -1.92 21.01 5.15
N VAL A 41 -2.80 21.60 4.34
CA VAL A 41 -2.55 21.82 2.90
C VAL A 41 -1.28 22.67 2.65
N LYS A 42 -0.88 23.52 3.58
CA LYS A 42 0.35 24.31 3.45
C LYS A 42 1.61 23.44 3.52
N GLU A 43 1.56 22.31 4.21
CA GLU A 43 2.70 21.39 4.34
C GLU A 43 3.14 20.81 2.99
N TYR A 44 2.22 20.61 2.03
CA TYR A 44 2.55 20.14 0.68
C TYR A 44 3.48 21.11 -0.09
N ARG A 45 3.56 22.37 0.32
CA ARG A 45 4.48 23.36 -0.25
C ARG A 45 5.79 23.47 0.52
N GLY A 46 5.85 22.83 1.69
CA GLY A 46 7.03 22.82 2.55
C GLY A 46 8.13 21.90 2.03
N PRO A 47 9.41 22.18 2.36
CA PRO A 47 10.56 21.45 1.83
C PRO A 47 10.56 19.96 2.21
N ALA A 48 9.95 19.59 3.32
CA ALA A 48 9.93 18.20 3.80
C ALA A 48 8.99 17.29 2.98
N VAL A 49 7.95 17.84 2.34
CA VAL A 49 6.89 17.07 1.68
C VAL A 49 6.81 17.35 0.19
N ARG A 50 7.11 18.59 -0.23
CA ARG A 50 6.86 19.08 -1.59
C ARG A 50 7.39 18.18 -2.69
N ASP A 51 8.64 17.80 -2.64
CA ASP A 51 9.29 17.08 -3.74
C ASP A 51 8.81 15.62 -3.81
N PHE A 52 8.55 15.01 -2.67
CA PHE A 52 7.94 13.67 -2.60
C PHE A 52 6.50 13.68 -3.13
N TYR A 53 5.70 14.67 -2.73
CA TYR A 53 4.32 14.82 -3.18
C TYR A 53 4.24 15.12 -4.68
N LEU A 54 5.13 15.98 -5.19
CA LEU A 54 5.23 16.27 -6.62
C LEU A 54 5.59 15.01 -7.42
N ALA A 55 6.54 14.20 -6.95
CA ALA A 55 6.90 12.94 -7.59
C ALA A 55 5.70 11.96 -7.61
N ALA A 56 4.92 11.89 -6.53
CA ALA A 56 3.72 11.07 -6.47
C ALA A 56 2.65 11.54 -7.48
N ALA A 57 2.37 12.84 -7.53
CA ALA A 57 1.41 13.42 -8.47
C ALA A 57 1.83 13.24 -9.95
N LEU A 58 3.13 13.34 -10.24
CA LEU A 58 3.65 13.08 -11.58
C LEU A 58 3.57 11.60 -11.96
N THR A 59 3.80 10.71 -11.00
CA THR A 59 3.64 9.26 -11.21
C THR A 59 2.19 8.93 -11.56
N GLU A 60 1.23 9.46 -10.83
CA GLU A 60 -0.20 9.33 -11.13
C GLU A 60 -0.53 9.87 -12.52
N LYS A 61 -0.17 11.11 -12.83
CA LYS A 61 -0.39 11.73 -14.14
C LYS A 61 0.16 10.87 -15.27
N ASN A 62 1.37 10.35 -15.12
CA ASN A 62 2.04 9.52 -16.11
C ASN A 62 1.43 8.12 -16.24
N GLY A 63 0.64 7.68 -15.27
CA GLY A 63 -0.13 6.44 -15.30
C GLY A 63 -1.28 6.46 -16.29
N TYR A 64 -1.66 7.64 -16.80
CA TYR A 64 -2.78 7.83 -17.74
C TYR A 64 -2.33 8.33 -19.10
N ASP A 65 -3.09 7.98 -20.13
CA ASP A 65 -2.90 8.52 -21.49
C ASP A 65 -3.34 9.99 -21.53
N ALA A 66 -2.35 10.87 -21.62
CA ALA A 66 -2.59 12.31 -21.66
C ALA A 66 -3.34 12.77 -22.93
N ARG A 67 -3.21 12.02 -24.04
CA ARG A 67 -3.91 12.32 -25.30
C ARG A 67 -5.40 11.98 -25.17
N ALA A 68 -5.73 10.77 -24.72
CA ALA A 68 -7.10 10.37 -24.48
C ALA A 68 -7.81 11.31 -23.47
N ALA A 69 -7.09 11.79 -22.45
CA ALA A 69 -7.64 12.72 -21.48
C ALA A 69 -7.98 14.10 -22.09
N ARG A 70 -7.12 14.64 -22.96
CA ARG A 70 -7.28 15.97 -23.56
C ARG A 70 -8.22 16.00 -24.77
N GLU A 71 -8.10 15.02 -25.65
CA GLU A 71 -8.82 15.01 -26.94
C GLU A 71 -10.18 14.31 -26.83
N GLU A 72 -10.30 13.31 -25.95
CA GLU A 72 -11.50 12.47 -25.84
C GLU A 72 -12.22 12.61 -24.49
N GLY A 73 -11.67 13.35 -23.54
CA GLY A 73 -12.21 13.50 -22.17
C GLY A 73 -12.25 12.17 -21.39
N ARG A 74 -11.46 11.16 -21.79
CA ARG A 74 -11.43 9.83 -21.18
C ARG A 74 -10.15 9.60 -20.37
N THR A 75 -10.29 9.10 -19.16
CA THR A 75 -9.17 8.69 -18.33
C THR A 75 -8.82 7.23 -18.64
N VAL A 76 -7.75 7.01 -19.40
CA VAL A 76 -7.27 5.68 -19.81
C VAL A 76 -5.99 5.32 -19.08
N PRO A 77 -6.00 4.33 -18.15
CA PRO A 77 -4.79 3.86 -17.50
C PRO A 77 -3.88 3.14 -18.49
N ILE A 78 -2.58 3.44 -18.44
CA ILE A 78 -1.57 2.88 -19.36
C ILE A 78 -0.37 2.24 -18.66
N ARG A 79 -0.31 2.31 -17.31
CA ARG A 79 0.80 1.75 -16.54
C ARG A 79 0.32 0.85 -15.41
N PRO A 80 0.91 -0.34 -15.28
CA PRO A 80 0.68 -1.17 -14.11
C PRO A 80 1.46 -0.62 -12.90
N ARG A 81 0.94 -0.86 -11.69
CA ARG A 81 1.51 -0.38 -10.43
C ARG A 81 3.00 -0.67 -10.25
N ILE A 82 3.50 -1.82 -10.72
CA ILE A 82 4.94 -2.14 -10.64
C ILE A 82 5.81 -1.19 -11.44
N ARG A 83 5.33 -0.72 -12.59
CA ARG A 83 6.01 0.29 -13.39
C ARG A 83 5.95 1.66 -12.71
N GLU A 84 4.82 2.02 -12.14
CA GLU A 84 4.68 3.25 -11.37
C GLU A 84 5.65 3.27 -10.18
N LEU A 85 5.85 2.14 -9.47
CA LEU A 85 6.84 2.02 -8.41
C LEU A 85 8.26 2.31 -8.91
N ALA A 86 8.65 1.75 -10.06
CA ALA A 86 9.97 1.98 -10.62
C ALA A 86 10.17 3.45 -11.06
N GLU A 87 9.16 4.06 -11.64
CA GLU A 87 9.19 5.46 -12.08
C GLU A 87 9.20 6.43 -10.89
N PHE A 88 8.39 6.15 -9.87
CA PHE A 88 8.38 6.90 -8.62
C PHE A 88 9.73 6.82 -7.89
N ALA A 89 10.30 5.62 -7.75
CA ALA A 89 11.61 5.43 -7.15
C ALA A 89 12.67 6.29 -7.85
N ARG A 90 12.66 6.29 -9.17
CA ARG A 90 13.57 7.12 -9.97
C ARG A 90 13.33 8.61 -9.75
N ALA A 91 12.08 9.05 -9.69
CA ALA A 91 11.71 10.45 -9.50
C ALA A 91 12.18 11.02 -8.15
N ILE A 92 12.21 10.19 -7.10
CA ILE A 92 12.72 10.59 -5.77
C ILE A 92 14.22 10.28 -5.58
N GLY A 93 14.93 9.81 -6.62
CA GLY A 93 16.34 9.46 -6.54
C GLY A 93 16.65 8.20 -5.72
N ALA A 94 15.65 7.34 -5.47
CA ALA A 94 15.82 6.09 -4.75
C ALA A 94 16.70 5.11 -5.58
N ARG A 95 17.62 4.43 -4.88
CA ARG A 95 18.49 3.40 -5.49
C ARG A 95 18.19 2.02 -4.91
N ARG A 96 17.99 1.95 -3.59
CA ARG A 96 17.73 0.70 -2.85
C ARG A 96 16.32 0.69 -2.33
N LEU A 97 15.59 -0.41 -2.59
CA LEU A 97 14.24 -0.64 -2.11
C LEU A 97 14.19 -1.92 -1.26
N GLY A 98 13.40 -1.88 -0.19
CA GLY A 98 13.09 -3.07 0.60
C GLY A 98 11.87 -3.78 0.04
N LEU A 99 11.86 -5.12 0.10
CA LEU A 99 10.74 -5.95 -0.31
C LEU A 99 10.44 -6.96 0.79
N ALA A 100 9.35 -6.77 1.51
CA ALA A 100 8.86 -7.70 2.52
C ALA A 100 7.71 -8.52 1.94
N PHE A 101 7.85 -9.84 1.95
CA PHE A 101 6.90 -10.72 1.28
C PHE A 101 6.47 -11.92 2.11
N CYS A 102 5.26 -12.43 1.83
CA CYS A 102 4.77 -13.68 2.39
C CYS A 102 5.38 -14.87 1.66
N SER A 103 5.70 -15.93 2.38
CA SER A 103 6.22 -17.18 1.80
C SER A 103 5.34 -17.76 0.69
N GLY A 104 4.02 -17.59 0.80
CA GLY A 104 3.08 -18.03 -0.25
C GLY A 104 3.02 -17.14 -1.49
N LEU A 105 3.84 -16.07 -1.58
CA LEU A 105 4.01 -15.22 -2.75
C LEU A 105 5.49 -15.07 -3.12
N HIS A 106 6.25 -16.14 -2.89
CA HIS A 106 7.69 -16.16 -3.20
C HIS A 106 7.96 -15.90 -4.69
N ASP A 107 7.20 -16.54 -5.57
CA ASP A 107 7.38 -16.41 -7.02
C ASP A 107 7.01 -15.00 -7.50
N GLU A 108 5.93 -14.43 -6.99
CA GLU A 108 5.51 -13.05 -7.29
C GLU A 108 6.55 -12.04 -6.79
N ALA A 109 7.09 -12.26 -5.59
CA ALA A 109 8.15 -11.42 -5.03
C ALA A 109 9.43 -11.49 -5.87
N GLY A 110 9.84 -12.68 -6.31
CA GLY A 110 10.99 -12.87 -7.20
C GLY A 110 10.81 -12.18 -8.56
N ARG A 111 9.61 -12.30 -9.16
CA ARG A 111 9.28 -11.59 -10.42
C ARG A 111 9.26 -10.07 -10.23
N ALA A 112 8.70 -9.59 -9.13
CA ALA A 112 8.67 -8.17 -8.83
C ALA A 112 10.10 -7.61 -8.65
N ALA A 113 10.96 -8.30 -7.90
CA ALA A 113 12.36 -7.94 -7.73
C ALA A 113 13.08 -7.85 -9.08
N ALA A 114 13.00 -8.90 -9.91
CA ALA A 114 13.65 -8.93 -11.22
C ALA A 114 13.17 -7.81 -12.17
N ILE A 115 11.88 -7.41 -12.11
CA ILE A 115 11.37 -6.29 -12.89
C ILE A 115 11.98 -4.97 -12.39
N LEU A 116 11.99 -4.74 -11.07
CA LEU A 116 12.52 -3.51 -10.49
C LEU A 116 14.03 -3.39 -10.71
N GLU A 117 14.78 -4.49 -10.64
CA GLU A 117 16.22 -4.55 -10.93
C GLU A 117 16.52 -4.19 -12.39
N LYS A 118 15.70 -4.63 -13.35
CA LYS A 118 15.80 -4.19 -14.76
C LYS A 118 15.60 -2.69 -14.94
N HIS A 119 14.95 -2.02 -13.99
CA HIS A 119 14.84 -0.56 -13.95
C HIS A 119 16.02 0.13 -13.25
N GLY A 120 17.08 -0.60 -12.89
CA GLY A 120 18.29 -0.09 -12.26
C GLY A 120 18.18 0.11 -10.75
N LEU A 121 17.23 -0.55 -10.09
CA LEU A 121 17.03 -0.48 -8.64
C LEU A 121 17.72 -1.67 -7.96
N GLU A 122 18.30 -1.45 -6.80
CA GLU A 122 18.80 -2.49 -5.92
C GLU A 122 17.66 -2.97 -5.02
N ILE A 123 17.36 -4.26 -5.01
CA ILE A 123 16.28 -4.83 -4.21
C ILE A 123 16.85 -5.70 -3.10
N VAL A 124 16.55 -5.34 -1.85
CA VAL A 124 16.80 -6.15 -0.67
C VAL A 124 15.51 -6.75 -0.17
N SER A 125 15.44 -8.06 -0.05
CA SER A 125 14.18 -8.76 0.21
C SER A 125 14.21 -9.67 1.43
N VAL A 126 13.12 -9.74 2.20
CA VAL A 126 12.99 -10.56 3.40
C VAL A 126 11.65 -11.28 3.40
N ILE A 127 11.71 -12.62 3.51
CA ILE A 127 10.53 -13.48 3.61
C ILE A 127 9.90 -13.43 5.01
N CYS A 128 8.58 -13.62 5.12
CA CYS A 128 7.88 -13.57 6.40
C CYS A 128 8.29 -14.69 7.39
N SER A 129 8.74 -15.83 6.91
CA SER A 129 9.22 -16.95 7.73
C SER A 129 10.70 -16.86 8.11
N CYS A 130 11.33 -15.70 7.94
CA CYS A 130 12.74 -15.50 8.30
C CYS A 130 12.98 -15.80 9.79
N GLY A 131 14.07 -16.50 10.06
CA GLY A 131 14.43 -17.02 11.38
C GLY A 131 13.97 -18.45 11.65
N ALA A 132 13.07 -19.02 10.84
CA ALA A 132 12.54 -20.40 10.99
C ALA A 132 12.07 -20.70 12.43
N VAL A 133 11.43 -19.73 13.07
CA VAL A 133 10.89 -19.82 14.44
C VAL A 133 9.55 -20.54 14.39
N ASP A 134 9.31 -21.54 15.25
CA ASP A 134 7.99 -22.16 15.36
C ASP A 134 6.98 -21.16 15.96
N LYS A 135 5.70 -21.27 15.56
CA LYS A 135 4.64 -20.42 16.10
C LYS A 135 4.54 -20.47 17.62
N THR A 136 4.78 -21.62 18.24
CA THR A 136 4.73 -21.75 19.70
C THR A 136 5.87 -21.00 20.38
N GLU A 137 7.06 -20.96 19.80
CA GLU A 137 8.17 -20.14 20.28
C GLU A 137 7.87 -18.64 20.13
N ALA A 138 7.10 -18.27 19.12
CA ALA A 138 6.61 -16.90 18.93
C ALA A 138 5.39 -16.54 19.81
N GLY A 139 4.98 -17.43 20.70
CA GLY A 139 3.90 -17.21 21.66
C GLY A 139 2.49 -17.54 21.14
N VAL A 140 2.36 -18.23 20.01
CA VAL A 140 1.07 -18.70 19.49
C VAL A 140 0.77 -20.07 20.14
N PRO A 141 -0.37 -20.24 20.85
CA PRO A 141 -0.76 -21.56 21.38
C PRO A 141 -0.80 -22.64 20.33
N ALA A 142 -0.42 -23.87 20.67
CA ALA A 142 -0.31 -24.98 19.73
C ALA A 142 -1.64 -25.28 19.01
N GLU A 143 -2.76 -25.15 19.70
CA GLU A 143 -4.12 -25.32 19.18
C GLU A 143 -4.53 -24.28 18.14
N HIS A 144 -3.79 -23.17 18.02
CA HIS A 144 -4.01 -22.14 17.00
C HIS A 144 -3.15 -22.30 15.75
N LYS A 145 -2.33 -23.38 15.69
CA LYS A 145 -1.65 -23.73 14.44
C LYS A 145 -2.65 -24.19 13.37
N ILE A 146 -2.32 -23.91 12.11
CA ILE A 146 -3.09 -24.43 10.97
C ILE A 146 -2.79 -25.92 10.77
N ARG A 147 -1.53 -26.31 11.07
CA ARG A 147 -1.09 -27.72 11.06
C ARG A 147 -1.38 -28.40 12.39
N GLU A 148 -1.14 -29.71 12.44
CA GLU A 148 -1.21 -30.47 13.70
C GLU A 148 -0.39 -29.79 14.81
N PRO A 149 -0.90 -29.75 16.05
CA PRO A 149 -0.26 -29.00 17.15
C PRO A 149 1.21 -29.34 17.39
N GLY A 150 1.60 -30.59 17.19
CA GLY A 150 2.99 -31.08 17.34
C GLY A 150 3.88 -30.83 16.13
N ALA A 151 3.35 -30.47 14.99
CA ALA A 151 4.13 -30.21 13.78
C ALA A 151 4.78 -28.83 13.84
N PHE A 152 5.96 -28.72 13.23
CA PHE A 152 6.59 -27.40 13.00
C PHE A 152 5.73 -26.55 12.05
N GLU A 153 5.44 -25.34 12.48
CA GLU A 153 4.79 -24.33 11.64
C GLU A 153 5.48 -22.97 11.84
N ALA A 154 6.20 -22.54 10.80
CA ALA A 154 6.93 -21.29 10.85
C ALA A 154 6.00 -20.10 11.16
N ALA A 155 6.36 -19.32 12.17
CA ALA A 155 5.74 -18.05 12.46
C ALA A 155 5.99 -17.04 11.32
N CYS A 156 4.99 -16.23 11.01
CA CYS A 156 5.25 -15.00 10.28
C CYS A 156 5.95 -14.00 11.22
N ASN A 157 7.02 -13.40 10.75
CA ASN A 157 7.90 -12.56 11.57
C ASN A 157 8.04 -11.14 10.99
N PRO A 158 6.94 -10.35 10.92
CA PRO A 158 6.95 -9.04 10.30
C PRO A 158 7.86 -8.02 11.01
N LEU A 159 8.05 -8.16 12.32
CA LEU A 159 8.95 -7.29 13.07
C LEU A 159 10.41 -7.52 12.69
N VAL A 160 10.81 -8.79 12.52
CA VAL A 160 12.18 -9.11 12.05
C VAL A 160 12.38 -8.69 10.60
N GLN A 161 11.37 -8.88 9.73
CA GLN A 161 11.43 -8.34 8.35
C GLN A 161 11.72 -6.84 8.36
N ALA A 162 10.97 -6.08 9.16
CA ALA A 162 11.14 -4.63 9.26
C ALA A 162 12.52 -4.23 9.83
N GLU A 163 12.98 -4.92 10.89
CA GLU A 163 14.27 -4.60 11.50
C GLU A 163 15.46 -4.91 10.59
N ILE A 164 15.42 -6.02 9.83
CA ILE A 164 16.45 -6.30 8.83
C ILE A 164 16.48 -5.20 7.78
N LEU A 165 15.31 -4.82 7.24
CA LEU A 165 15.22 -3.76 6.24
C LEU A 165 15.62 -2.39 6.80
N ASN A 166 15.26 -2.08 8.05
CA ASN A 166 15.71 -0.84 8.71
C ASN A 166 17.23 -0.71 8.80
N ARG A 167 17.95 -1.84 8.98
CA ARG A 167 19.44 -1.86 8.99
C ARG A 167 20.06 -1.70 7.61
N LEU A 168 19.30 -2.01 6.56
CA LEU A 168 19.75 -1.91 5.16
C LEU A 168 19.37 -0.56 4.53
N GLU A 169 18.63 0.28 5.26
CA GLU A 169 18.28 1.67 4.93
C GLU A 169 17.71 1.85 3.51
N PRO A 170 16.68 1.10 3.10
CA PRO A 170 16.04 1.33 1.81
C PRO A 170 15.33 2.69 1.80
N SER A 171 15.19 3.29 0.62
CA SER A 171 14.44 4.54 0.45
C SER A 171 12.96 4.39 0.78
N PHE A 172 12.39 3.24 0.48
CA PHE A 172 11.05 2.80 0.94
C PHE A 172 10.92 1.28 0.86
N ASN A 173 9.92 0.74 1.53
CA ASN A 173 9.61 -0.69 1.55
C ASN A 173 8.37 -1.02 0.73
N ILE A 174 8.39 -2.15 0.03
CA ILE A 174 7.29 -2.69 -0.77
C ILE A 174 6.76 -3.95 -0.10
N LEU A 175 5.45 -4.02 0.15
CA LEU A 175 4.78 -5.22 0.66
C LEU A 175 4.25 -6.07 -0.47
N VAL A 176 4.56 -7.37 -0.42
CA VAL A 176 4.03 -8.38 -1.33
C VAL A 176 3.28 -9.43 -0.51
N GLY A 177 1.99 -9.17 -0.29
CA GLY A 177 1.03 -10.10 0.27
C GLY A 177 1.26 -10.49 1.73
N LEU A 178 1.68 -9.59 2.61
CA LEU A 178 1.64 -9.86 4.05
C LEU A 178 0.19 -10.04 4.53
N CYS A 179 -0.02 -10.91 5.50
CA CYS A 179 -1.35 -11.16 6.05
C CYS A 179 -1.85 -9.95 6.85
N VAL A 180 -3.18 -9.81 6.96
CA VAL A 180 -3.83 -8.79 7.80
C VAL A 180 -3.26 -8.84 9.23
N GLY A 181 -2.89 -7.69 9.76
CA GLY A 181 -2.20 -7.54 11.05
C GLY A 181 -0.67 -7.67 10.95
N HIS A 182 -0.14 -8.57 10.13
CA HIS A 182 1.31 -8.68 9.91
C HIS A 182 1.83 -7.50 9.07
N ASP A 183 1.07 -7.05 8.09
CA ASP A 183 1.32 -5.82 7.34
C ASP A 183 1.30 -4.58 8.25
N MET A 184 0.36 -4.53 9.22
CA MET A 184 0.28 -3.45 10.21
C MET A 184 1.51 -3.45 11.14
N LEU A 185 1.92 -4.62 11.65
CA LEU A 185 3.13 -4.76 12.49
C LEU A 185 4.39 -4.36 11.72
N PHE A 186 4.53 -4.81 10.47
CA PHE A 186 5.65 -4.40 9.62
C PHE A 186 5.67 -2.88 9.44
N THR A 187 4.55 -2.29 9.05
CA THR A 187 4.44 -0.86 8.76
C THR A 187 4.72 -0.01 10.00
N SER A 188 4.23 -0.42 11.17
CA SER A 188 4.48 0.29 12.42
C SER A 188 5.94 0.26 12.87
N ARG A 189 6.71 -0.77 12.46
CA ARG A 189 8.13 -0.93 12.81
C ARG A 189 9.07 -0.36 11.74
N SER A 190 8.61 -0.23 10.51
CA SER A 190 9.41 0.28 9.39
C SER A 190 9.79 1.75 9.62
N LYS A 191 11.08 2.08 9.49
CA LYS A 191 11.56 3.48 9.49
C LYS A 191 11.37 4.15 8.13
N ALA A 192 11.53 3.38 7.06
CA ALA A 192 11.29 3.86 5.71
C ALA A 192 9.78 3.85 5.38
N PRO A 193 9.29 4.75 4.53
CA PRO A 193 7.91 4.71 4.02
C PRO A 193 7.56 3.34 3.45
N VAL A 194 6.29 2.95 3.57
CA VAL A 194 5.81 1.63 3.13
C VAL A 194 4.72 1.79 2.08
N THR A 195 4.81 1.01 1.01
CA THR A 195 3.76 0.90 0.00
C THR A 195 3.44 -0.57 -0.27
N THR A 196 2.23 -0.87 -0.74
CA THR A 196 1.80 -2.25 -1.04
C THR A 196 1.72 -2.47 -2.53
N LEU A 197 2.43 -3.48 -3.05
CA LEU A 197 2.29 -3.94 -4.44
C LEU A 197 1.16 -4.96 -4.57
N ILE A 198 1.13 -5.96 -3.67
CA ILE A 198 0.12 -7.02 -3.65
C ILE A 198 -0.50 -7.10 -2.26
N VAL A 199 -1.84 -7.02 -2.20
CA VAL A 199 -2.61 -7.25 -0.98
C VAL A 199 -2.91 -8.75 -0.84
N LYS A 200 -2.69 -9.31 0.36
CA LYS A 200 -2.95 -10.74 0.62
C LYS A 200 -4.44 -11.04 0.66
N ASP A 201 -4.89 -11.86 -0.27
CA ASP A 201 -6.22 -12.48 -0.24
C ASP A 201 -6.12 -13.88 -0.85
N ARG A 202 -6.23 -14.91 0.00
CA ARG A 202 -6.06 -16.31 -0.42
C ARG A 202 -7.23 -16.82 -1.23
N LEU A 203 -8.42 -16.29 -0.98
CA LEU A 203 -9.66 -16.75 -1.61
C LEU A 203 -9.81 -16.20 -3.03
N THR A 204 -9.43 -14.95 -3.24
CA THR A 204 -9.67 -14.23 -4.50
C THR A 204 -8.41 -14.10 -5.38
N GLY A 205 -7.35 -14.87 -5.08
CA GLY A 205 -6.08 -14.78 -5.83
C GLY A 205 -5.42 -13.40 -5.69
N HIS A 206 -5.44 -12.84 -4.48
CA HIS A 206 -4.87 -11.54 -4.14
C HIS A 206 -5.59 -10.34 -4.79
N ASN A 207 -6.87 -10.52 -5.12
CA ASN A 207 -7.75 -9.47 -5.59
C ASN A 207 -8.93 -9.25 -4.60
N PRO A 208 -8.71 -8.56 -3.46
CA PRO A 208 -9.74 -8.38 -2.43
C PRO A 208 -10.97 -7.60 -2.95
N VAL A 209 -10.84 -6.84 -4.03
CA VAL A 209 -11.97 -6.13 -4.66
C VAL A 209 -13.03 -7.11 -5.17
N ALA A 210 -12.64 -8.31 -5.58
CA ALA A 210 -13.57 -9.32 -6.06
C ALA A 210 -14.64 -9.70 -5.01
N SER A 211 -14.26 -9.78 -3.73
CA SER A 211 -15.21 -10.09 -2.63
C SER A 211 -16.22 -8.98 -2.37
N LEU A 212 -15.90 -7.73 -2.71
CA LEU A 212 -16.81 -6.59 -2.51
C LEU A 212 -17.94 -6.55 -3.56
N TYR A 213 -17.69 -7.07 -4.76
CA TYR A 213 -18.66 -7.00 -5.88
C TYR A 213 -19.32 -8.33 -6.21
N SER A 214 -18.67 -9.46 -5.94
CA SER A 214 -19.24 -10.77 -6.21
C SER A 214 -20.33 -11.14 -5.20
N ARG A 215 -21.53 -11.45 -5.71
CA ARG A 215 -22.63 -11.95 -4.89
C ARG A 215 -22.27 -13.25 -4.17
N TYR A 216 -21.49 -14.11 -4.83
CA TYR A 216 -21.02 -15.38 -4.27
C TYR A 216 -20.18 -15.19 -3.01
N TYR A 217 -19.28 -14.21 -3.01
CA TYR A 217 -18.41 -13.95 -1.85
C TYR A 217 -19.10 -13.15 -0.73
N ARG A 218 -20.20 -12.44 -1.00
CA ARG A 218 -20.91 -11.65 0.02
C ARG A 218 -21.48 -12.50 1.16
N ASP A 219 -21.78 -13.76 0.90
CA ASP A 219 -22.31 -14.69 1.92
C ASP A 219 -21.18 -15.29 2.80
N ILE A 220 -19.91 -14.99 2.50
CA ILE A 220 -18.72 -15.46 3.22
C ILE A 220 -18.07 -14.34 4.05
N VAL A 221 -18.38 -13.07 3.76
CA VAL A 221 -17.81 -11.87 4.42
C VAL A 221 -18.73 -11.24 5.47
#